data_6907519624071bda9efeae2cb489ec2b
#
_entry.id   6907519624071bda9efeae2cb489ec2b
#
_cell.length_a   1.000
_cell.length_b   1.000
_cell.length_c   1.000
_cell.angle_alpha   90.00
_cell.angle_beta   90.00
_cell.angle_gamma   90.00
#
_symmetry.space_group_name_H-M   'P 1'
#
loop_
_entity.id
_entity.type
_entity.pdbx_description
1 polymer ?
#
loop_
_entity_poly.entity_id
_entity_poly.type
_entity_poly.pdbx_seq_one_letter_code
_entity_poly.pdbx_strand_id
1 'polypeptide(L)'
;MNKFCILIVCLLAYADVMLANDSTKVVSPFSASLELTTKYMWRGIEYGTAPTVFPMIGYCYKGFNAFAMGGYAVNGSHQEVDLGVSYTANEFSFGVSDYYYPSAVGEKDGYFKLSNRNTGHWVEAYASWNGKKIPLWVTVSTYVFGADKNEDGKQMYSAYAEVGYTHSFSDNNSLSLCVGASLNKSFYTEYQSGFNVVNINAKYSTAFKFGKFHLPVSAGYILNPYKNKSFFTMSLYFGI
;
A
#
# COMPACT_ATOMS: atom_id res chain seq x y z
N MET A 1 22.58 7.44 -16.00
CA MET A 1 21.26 7.84 -16.51
C MET A 1 20.37 6.61 -16.48
N ASN A 2 19.74 6.34 -15.36
CA ASN A 2 18.57 5.46 -15.17
C ASN A 2 18.26 5.42 -13.68
N LYS A 3 17.74 6.55 -13.21
CA LYS A 3 17.21 6.70 -11.84
C LYS A 3 15.70 6.77 -11.97
N PHE A 4 14.95 5.69 -12.14
CA PHE A 4 13.51 5.71 -12.04
C PHE A 4 12.91 4.31 -12.20
N CYS A 5 13.11 3.46 -11.20
CA CYS A 5 12.08 2.53 -10.77
C CYS A 5 11.54 3.09 -9.45
N ILE A 6 10.85 4.21 -9.53
CA ILE A 6 10.24 4.86 -8.38
C ILE A 6 8.75 4.65 -8.44
N LEU A 7 8.30 4.03 -7.43
CA LEU A 7 7.01 4.13 -6.79
C LEU A 7 5.84 3.41 -7.42
N ILE A 8 5.63 2.25 -6.92
CA ILE A 8 4.34 1.63 -6.94
C ILE A 8 3.76 1.73 -5.56
N VAL A 9 2.61 2.38 -5.58
CA VAL A 9 1.53 2.28 -4.61
C VAL A 9 1.78 2.91 -3.26
N CYS A 10 0.80 3.66 -2.82
CA CYS A 10 0.61 4.19 -1.49
C CYS A 10 0.66 3.17 -0.34
N LEU A 11 0.83 1.91 -0.60
CA LEU A 11 1.15 0.85 0.35
C LEU A 11 2.64 0.54 0.45
N LEU A 12 3.44 0.94 -0.55
CA LEU A 12 4.85 0.58 -0.67
C LEU A 12 5.77 1.80 -0.80
N ALA A 13 5.32 2.95 -0.37
CA ALA A 13 6.19 4.10 -0.29
C ALA A 13 7.25 3.85 0.79
N TYR A 14 8.36 3.28 0.42
CA TYR A 14 9.67 3.25 1.05
C TYR A 14 10.36 1.89 0.94
N ALA A 15 10.68 1.50 -0.28
CA ALA A 15 11.89 0.74 -0.49
C ALA A 15 12.79 1.55 -1.44
N ASP A 16 13.11 2.78 -1.07
CA ASP A 16 14.35 3.38 -1.52
C ASP A 16 15.49 2.68 -0.78
N VAL A 17 15.81 1.48 -1.22
CA VAL A 17 17.11 0.91 -0.92
C VAL A 17 18.12 1.80 -1.62
N MET A 18 18.72 2.69 -0.87
CA MET A 18 19.92 3.42 -1.24
C MET A 18 21.05 2.40 -1.43
N LEU A 19 21.06 1.73 -2.59
CA LEU A 19 22.24 1.01 -3.01
C LEU A 19 23.30 2.03 -3.36
N ALA A 20 24.37 1.99 -2.60
CA ALA A 20 25.55 2.80 -2.75
C ALA A 20 26.02 2.85 -4.21
N ASN A 21 26.34 4.06 -4.60
CA ASN A 21 26.89 4.47 -5.89
C ASN A 21 28.16 3.69 -6.22
N ASP A 22 28.01 2.59 -6.96
CA ASP A 22 29.11 1.99 -7.71
C ASP A 22 28.64 1.81 -9.15
N SER A 23 29.23 2.59 -10.04
CA SER A 23 28.77 2.84 -11.42
C SER A 23 28.91 1.66 -12.39
N THR A 24 29.13 0.44 -11.88
CA THR A 24 29.31 -0.78 -12.67
C THR A 24 28.43 -1.97 -12.26
N LYS A 25 27.57 -1.82 -11.24
CA LYS A 25 26.69 -2.93 -10.82
C LYS A 25 25.46 -3.02 -11.70
N VAL A 26 25.23 -4.17 -12.31
CA VAL A 26 23.93 -4.54 -12.88
C VAL A 26 22.93 -4.59 -11.72
N VAL A 27 22.02 -3.64 -11.70
CA VAL A 27 20.93 -3.62 -10.69
C VAL A 27 19.99 -4.79 -10.99
N SER A 28 19.83 -5.69 -10.03
CA SER A 28 18.86 -6.78 -10.13
C SER A 28 17.46 -6.20 -10.36
N PRO A 29 16.66 -6.75 -11.27
CA PRO A 29 15.27 -6.39 -11.40
C PRO A 29 14.41 -6.95 -10.25
N PHE A 30 14.94 -7.86 -9.42
CA PHE A 30 14.25 -8.47 -8.29
C PHE A 30 14.61 -7.76 -6.99
N SER A 31 13.65 -7.68 -6.11
CA SER A 31 13.79 -7.17 -4.75
C SER A 31 13.07 -8.09 -3.76
N ALA A 32 13.54 -8.07 -2.51
CA ALA A 32 12.83 -8.68 -1.40
C ALA A 32 12.83 -7.69 -0.22
N SER A 33 11.71 -7.59 0.48
CA SER A 33 11.61 -6.70 1.64
C SER A 33 10.74 -7.30 2.74
N LEU A 34 10.91 -6.76 3.95
CA LEU A 34 10.13 -7.07 5.12
C LEU A 34 9.82 -5.77 5.84
N GLU A 35 8.54 -5.46 6.01
CA GLU A 35 8.09 -4.41 6.91
C GLU A 35 7.55 -5.01 8.21
N LEU A 36 7.93 -4.43 9.34
CA LEU A 36 7.36 -4.70 10.66
C LEU A 36 6.66 -3.43 11.11
N THR A 37 5.36 -3.47 11.29
CA THR A 37 4.58 -2.32 11.77
C THR A 37 3.87 -2.61 13.07
N THR A 38 3.77 -1.60 13.93
CA THR A 38 3.05 -1.72 15.21
C THR A 38 1.54 -1.90 15.01
N LYS A 39 1.01 -1.48 13.86
CA LYS A 39 -0.41 -1.56 13.52
C LYS A 39 -0.58 -1.49 12.01
N TYR A 40 -1.38 -2.38 11.45
CA TYR A 40 -1.71 -2.31 10.04
C TYR A 40 -2.83 -1.29 9.80
N MET A 41 -2.48 -0.22 9.10
CA MET A 41 -3.41 0.83 8.69
C MET A 41 -3.41 0.95 7.17
N TRP A 42 -4.58 0.84 6.57
CA TRP A 42 -4.73 1.04 5.13
C TRP A 42 -5.87 2.01 4.82
N ARG A 43 -5.54 3.14 4.19
CA ARG A 43 -6.50 4.20 3.82
C ARG A 43 -7.40 4.63 5.00
N GLY A 44 -6.81 4.80 6.19
CA GLY A 44 -7.52 5.17 7.41
C GLY A 44 -8.30 4.04 8.09
N ILE A 45 -8.26 2.81 7.58
CA ILE A 45 -8.89 1.63 8.17
C ILE A 45 -7.83 0.79 8.88
N GLU A 46 -8.16 0.33 10.08
CA GLU A 46 -7.35 -0.59 10.87
C GLU A 46 -7.65 -2.04 10.48
N TYR A 47 -6.60 -2.81 10.16
CA TYR A 47 -6.65 -4.23 9.89
C TYR A 47 -5.87 -5.01 10.95
N GLY A 48 -6.55 -5.97 11.59
CA GLY A 48 -5.97 -6.71 12.71
C GLY A 48 -5.84 -5.87 13.99
N THR A 49 -5.50 -6.55 15.07
CA THR A 49 -5.45 -5.95 16.42
C THR A 49 -4.05 -5.99 17.04
N ALA A 50 -3.03 -6.40 16.27
CA ALA A 50 -1.67 -6.60 16.72
C ALA A 50 -0.65 -6.08 15.68
N PRO A 51 0.63 -5.98 16.05
CA PRO A 51 1.71 -5.74 15.10
C PRO A 51 1.65 -6.70 13.92
N THR A 52 1.99 -6.20 12.75
CA THR A 52 1.86 -6.95 11.49
C THR A 52 3.20 -7.00 10.76
N VAL A 53 3.44 -8.11 10.10
CA VAL A 53 4.63 -8.40 9.30
C VAL A 53 4.23 -8.48 7.84
N PHE A 54 4.94 -7.76 6.96
CA PHE A 54 4.71 -7.75 5.52
C PHE A 54 5.96 -8.22 4.77
N PRO A 55 6.14 -9.52 4.53
CA PRO A 55 7.11 -10.02 3.57
C PRO A 55 6.65 -9.70 2.14
N MET A 56 7.55 -9.23 1.30
CA MET A 56 7.28 -8.92 -0.10
C MET A 56 8.44 -9.33 -0.99
N ILE A 57 8.09 -9.80 -2.19
CA ILE A 57 9.01 -9.94 -3.32
C ILE A 57 8.51 -9.06 -4.47
N GLY A 58 9.43 -8.46 -5.18
CA GLY A 58 9.13 -7.55 -6.28
C GLY A 58 9.98 -7.81 -7.51
N TYR A 59 9.46 -7.42 -8.65
CA TYR A 59 10.16 -7.38 -9.93
C TYR A 59 9.88 -6.04 -10.60
N CYS A 60 10.95 -5.35 -11.05
CA CYS A 60 10.83 -4.08 -11.75
C CYS A 60 11.76 -4.07 -12.98
N TYR A 61 11.16 -3.86 -14.15
CA TYR A 61 11.93 -3.77 -15.39
C TYR A 61 11.27 -2.84 -16.41
N LYS A 62 11.98 -1.79 -16.83
CA LYS A 62 11.53 -0.83 -17.87
C LYS A 62 10.12 -0.28 -17.65
N GLY A 63 9.80 0.07 -16.42
CA GLY A 63 8.48 0.60 -16.03
C GLY A 63 7.44 -0.46 -15.73
N PHE A 64 7.63 -1.71 -16.13
CA PHE A 64 6.79 -2.81 -15.67
C PHE A 64 7.19 -3.21 -14.25
N ASN A 65 6.20 -3.46 -13.42
CA ASN A 65 6.38 -3.90 -12.05
C ASN A 65 5.38 -5.00 -11.71
N ALA A 66 5.84 -5.96 -10.90
CA ALA A 66 5.01 -7.00 -10.32
C ALA A 66 5.44 -7.23 -8.88
N PHE A 67 4.51 -7.57 -8.01
CA PHE A 67 4.82 -7.93 -6.63
C PHE A 67 3.92 -9.05 -6.12
N ALA A 68 4.43 -9.75 -5.11
CA ALA A 68 3.65 -10.59 -4.22
C ALA A 68 4.00 -10.22 -2.77
N MET A 69 2.99 -10.00 -1.95
CA MET A 69 3.11 -9.60 -0.54
C MET A 69 2.20 -10.46 0.32
N GLY A 70 2.64 -10.72 1.54
CA GLY A 70 1.78 -11.24 2.59
C GLY A 70 1.62 -10.21 3.71
N GLY A 71 0.50 -10.23 4.41
CA GLY A 71 0.26 -9.42 5.60
C GLY A 71 -0.20 -10.31 6.76
N TYR A 72 0.57 -10.38 7.86
CA TYR A 72 0.31 -11.30 8.95
C TYR A 72 0.38 -10.58 10.29
N ALA A 73 -0.76 -10.37 10.94
CA ALA A 73 -0.81 -9.92 12.33
C ALA A 73 -0.27 -11.02 13.25
N VAL A 74 0.66 -10.68 14.16
CA VAL A 74 1.38 -11.67 15.00
C VAL A 74 0.47 -12.48 15.93
N ASN A 75 -0.76 -12.04 16.16
CA ASN A 75 -1.77 -12.75 16.94
C ASN A 75 -2.80 -13.50 16.07
N GLY A 76 -2.62 -13.53 14.74
CA GLY A 76 -3.54 -14.19 13.81
C GLY A 76 -4.85 -13.44 13.55
N SER A 77 -5.01 -12.20 14.06
CA SER A 77 -6.25 -11.41 13.87
C SER A 77 -6.45 -10.89 12.45
N HIS A 78 -5.43 -10.95 11.61
CA HIS A 78 -5.48 -10.58 10.20
C HIS A 78 -4.44 -11.37 9.41
N GLN A 79 -4.84 -11.81 8.23
CA GLN A 79 -3.98 -12.46 7.24
C GLN A 79 -4.40 -11.99 5.84
N GLU A 80 -3.42 -11.70 4.99
CA GLU A 80 -3.68 -11.38 3.58
C GLU A 80 -2.54 -11.84 2.67
N VAL A 81 -2.87 -12.05 1.41
CA VAL A 81 -1.94 -12.30 0.32
C VAL A 81 -2.33 -11.41 -0.84
N ASP A 82 -1.40 -10.57 -1.26
CA ASP A 82 -1.61 -9.59 -2.31
C ASP A 82 -0.72 -9.87 -3.51
N LEU A 83 -1.29 -9.77 -4.69
CA LEU A 83 -0.58 -9.82 -5.96
C LEU A 83 -0.87 -8.54 -6.74
N GLY A 84 0.14 -7.96 -7.35
CA GLY A 84 -0.07 -6.78 -8.16
C GLY A 84 0.83 -6.69 -9.36
N VAL A 85 0.32 -6.03 -10.40
CA VAL A 85 1.08 -5.67 -11.60
C VAL A 85 0.77 -4.23 -11.97
N SER A 86 1.78 -3.51 -12.47
CA SER A 86 1.60 -2.15 -12.95
C SER A 86 2.61 -1.76 -14.02
N TYR A 87 2.31 -0.67 -14.68
CA TYR A 87 3.22 -0.02 -15.61
C TYR A 87 3.34 1.46 -15.30
N THR A 88 4.58 1.93 -15.20
CA THR A 88 4.92 3.33 -14.95
C THR A 88 5.54 3.95 -16.20
N ALA A 89 4.95 5.02 -16.68
CA ALA A 89 5.46 5.84 -17.78
C ALA A 89 5.53 7.31 -17.33
N ASN A 90 6.75 7.86 -17.30
CA ASN A 90 7.01 9.23 -16.83
C ASN A 90 6.55 9.46 -15.38
N GLU A 91 5.48 10.23 -15.20
CA GLU A 91 4.88 10.58 -13.91
C GLU A 91 3.63 9.75 -13.61
N PHE A 92 3.16 8.93 -14.57
CA PHE A 92 1.92 8.16 -14.45
C PHE A 92 2.19 6.67 -14.24
N SER A 93 1.41 6.07 -13.36
CA SER A 93 1.39 4.63 -13.13
C SER A 93 -0.04 4.12 -13.23
N PHE A 94 -0.21 2.95 -13.84
CA PHE A 94 -1.49 2.25 -13.93
C PHE A 94 -1.28 0.82 -13.48
N GLY A 95 -2.19 0.28 -12.70
CA GLY A 95 -2.02 -1.08 -12.20
C GLY A 95 -3.32 -1.74 -11.77
N VAL A 96 -3.16 -3.03 -11.48
CA VAL A 96 -4.20 -3.87 -10.90
C VAL A 96 -3.58 -4.62 -9.73
N SER A 97 -4.28 -4.67 -8.62
CA SER A 97 -3.93 -5.45 -7.43
C SER A 97 -5.06 -6.38 -7.06
N ASP A 98 -4.72 -7.57 -6.64
CA ASP A 98 -5.62 -8.55 -6.08
C ASP A 98 -5.28 -8.72 -4.60
N TYR A 99 -6.24 -8.51 -3.73
CA TYR A 99 -6.15 -8.71 -2.30
C TYR A 99 -6.98 -9.94 -1.92
N TYR A 100 -6.36 -10.89 -1.27
CA TYR A 100 -7.02 -12.09 -0.78
C TYR A 100 -6.82 -12.25 0.72
N TYR A 101 -7.90 -12.44 1.44
CA TYR A 101 -7.92 -12.58 2.90
C TYR A 101 -8.21 -14.03 3.27
N PRO A 102 -7.17 -14.85 3.59
CA PRO A 102 -7.37 -16.22 4.05
C PRO A 102 -8.20 -16.27 5.32
N SER A 103 -9.06 -17.27 5.45
CA SER A 103 -9.84 -17.52 6.65
C SER A 103 -8.95 -17.99 7.81
N ALA A 104 -9.51 -18.01 9.02
CA ALA A 104 -8.83 -18.53 10.18
C ALA A 104 -8.47 -20.03 10.01
N VAL A 105 -7.43 -20.47 10.72
CA VAL A 105 -6.97 -21.86 10.68
C VAL A 105 -8.13 -22.83 10.97
N GLY A 106 -8.33 -23.79 10.07
CA GLY A 106 -9.40 -24.81 10.18
C GLY A 106 -10.65 -24.50 9.39
N GLU A 107 -10.83 -23.27 8.87
CA GLU A 107 -11.88 -22.94 7.94
C GLU A 107 -11.52 -23.35 6.50
N LYS A 108 -12.56 -23.60 5.68
CA LYS A 108 -12.35 -23.96 4.27
C LYS A 108 -12.20 -22.71 3.41
N ASP A 109 -10.98 -22.38 3.11
CA ASP A 109 -10.65 -21.34 2.15
C ASP A 109 -10.94 -21.78 0.70
N GLY A 110 -11.07 -20.80 -0.14
CA GLY A 110 -11.35 -21.00 -1.56
C GLY A 110 -10.52 -20.07 -2.44
N TYR A 111 -9.20 -20.05 -2.27
CA TYR A 111 -8.32 -19.20 -3.10
C TYR A 111 -8.66 -19.31 -4.59
N PHE A 112 -8.90 -20.52 -5.12
CA PHE A 112 -9.25 -20.73 -6.51
C PHE A 112 -10.75 -20.59 -6.82
N LYS A 113 -11.56 -20.07 -5.88
CA LYS A 113 -12.93 -19.69 -6.16
C LYS A 113 -12.95 -18.33 -6.85
N LEU A 114 -12.79 -18.33 -8.16
CA LEU A 114 -12.71 -17.12 -8.98
C LEU A 114 -14.08 -16.68 -9.54
N SER A 115 -15.17 -17.33 -9.14
CA SER A 115 -16.51 -16.91 -9.51
C SER A 115 -16.89 -15.62 -8.81
N ASN A 116 -17.35 -14.62 -9.55
CA ASN A 116 -17.77 -13.34 -8.99
C ASN A 116 -18.85 -13.45 -7.89
N ARG A 117 -19.56 -14.57 -7.78
CA ARG A 117 -20.61 -14.76 -6.75
C ARG A 117 -20.05 -15.01 -5.35
N ASN A 118 -18.93 -15.72 -5.23
CA ASN A 118 -18.44 -16.27 -3.97
C ASN A 118 -16.91 -16.22 -3.82
N THR A 119 -16.25 -15.41 -4.62
CA THR A 119 -14.81 -15.19 -4.48
C THR A 119 -14.49 -14.36 -3.24
N GLY A 120 -13.40 -14.68 -2.57
CA GLY A 120 -12.81 -13.85 -1.49
C GLY A 120 -11.80 -12.83 -2.00
N HIS A 121 -11.57 -12.77 -3.33
CA HIS A 121 -10.65 -11.82 -3.93
C HIS A 121 -11.27 -10.43 -4.04
N TRP A 122 -10.43 -9.41 -3.86
CA TRP A 122 -10.76 -8.01 -4.03
C TRP A 122 -9.83 -7.43 -5.09
N VAL A 123 -10.30 -7.34 -6.34
CA VAL A 123 -9.47 -6.85 -7.44
C VAL A 123 -9.68 -5.36 -7.64
N GLU A 124 -8.63 -4.59 -7.44
CA GLU A 124 -8.61 -3.13 -7.56
C GLU A 124 -7.82 -2.70 -8.81
N ALA A 125 -8.40 -1.80 -9.61
CA ALA A 125 -7.66 -1.06 -10.62
C ALA A 125 -7.35 0.35 -10.11
N TYR A 126 -6.16 0.87 -10.42
CA TYR A 126 -5.74 2.19 -9.99
C TYR A 126 -4.94 2.94 -11.04
N ALA A 127 -4.94 4.25 -10.91
CA ALA A 127 -4.08 5.17 -11.62
C ALA A 127 -3.45 6.15 -10.63
N SER A 128 -2.17 6.44 -10.80
CA SER A 128 -1.43 7.40 -9.96
C SER A 128 -0.66 8.38 -10.81
N TRP A 129 -0.53 9.59 -10.31
CA TRP A 129 0.38 10.61 -10.84
C TRP A 129 1.33 11.04 -9.73
N ASN A 130 2.63 11.09 -10.04
CA ASN A 130 3.69 11.53 -9.12
C ASN A 130 4.47 12.66 -9.77
N GLY A 131 4.27 13.88 -9.28
CA GLY A 131 4.87 15.07 -9.84
C GLY A 131 6.40 15.10 -9.67
N LYS A 132 7.14 15.24 -10.78
CA LYS A 132 8.61 15.38 -10.75
C LYS A 132 9.08 16.77 -10.35
N LYS A 133 8.29 17.78 -10.70
CA LYS A 133 8.61 19.21 -10.43
C LYS A 133 7.92 19.73 -9.19
N ILE A 134 6.81 19.13 -8.82
CA ILE A 134 5.99 19.49 -7.67
C ILE A 134 5.96 18.25 -6.76
N PRO A 135 6.23 18.36 -5.46
CA PRO A 135 6.25 17.23 -4.53
C PRO A 135 4.83 16.76 -4.14
N LEU A 136 3.92 16.76 -5.12
CA LEU A 136 2.55 16.28 -5.00
C LEU A 136 2.39 14.95 -5.73
N TRP A 137 1.52 14.12 -5.20
CA TRP A 137 1.07 12.90 -5.85
C TRP A 137 -0.44 12.73 -5.68
N VAL A 138 -1.04 12.04 -6.62
CA VAL A 138 -2.48 11.74 -6.64
C VAL A 138 -2.66 10.28 -7.00
N THR A 139 -3.56 9.59 -6.32
CA THR A 139 -3.98 8.23 -6.69
C THR A 139 -5.49 8.17 -6.72
N VAL A 140 -6.03 7.49 -7.72
CA VAL A 140 -7.44 7.11 -7.81
C VAL A 140 -7.54 5.61 -8.05
N SER A 141 -8.51 4.97 -7.41
CA SER A 141 -8.70 3.53 -7.53
C SER A 141 -10.16 3.12 -7.39
N THR A 142 -10.47 1.94 -7.88
CA THR A 142 -11.79 1.32 -7.70
C THR A 142 -11.69 -0.19 -7.73
N TYR A 143 -12.48 -0.86 -6.91
CA TYR A 143 -12.62 -2.31 -6.98
C TYR A 143 -13.46 -2.69 -8.21
N VAL A 144 -12.85 -3.43 -9.13
CA VAL A 144 -13.46 -3.79 -10.40
C VAL A 144 -14.07 -5.18 -10.40
N PHE A 145 -13.67 -6.04 -9.46
CA PHE A 145 -14.12 -7.41 -9.35
C PHE A 145 -13.96 -7.93 -7.92
N GLY A 146 -14.79 -8.89 -7.54
CA GLY A 146 -14.56 -9.68 -6.34
C GLY A 146 -15.57 -9.43 -5.22
N ALA A 147 -15.09 -9.39 -3.99
CA ALA A 147 -15.92 -9.39 -2.79
C ALA A 147 -16.47 -8.01 -2.39
N ASP A 148 -16.14 -6.94 -3.13
CA ASP A 148 -16.71 -5.61 -2.94
C ASP A 148 -18.19 -5.57 -3.36
N LYS A 149 -19.09 -6.06 -2.47
CA LYS A 149 -20.52 -6.23 -2.75
C LYS A 149 -21.37 -5.72 -1.61
N ASN A 150 -22.57 -5.25 -1.97
CA ASN A 150 -23.61 -4.97 -0.99
C ASN A 150 -24.33 -6.25 -0.54
N GLU A 151 -25.30 -6.11 0.35
CA GLU A 151 -26.11 -7.21 0.89
C GLU A 151 -26.90 -7.98 -0.20
N ASP A 152 -27.25 -7.34 -1.32
CA ASP A 152 -27.90 -7.97 -2.47
C ASP A 152 -26.91 -8.72 -3.38
N GLY A 153 -25.63 -8.74 -3.08
CA GLY A 153 -24.57 -9.35 -3.89
C GLY A 153 -24.17 -8.56 -5.14
N LYS A 154 -24.56 -7.28 -5.24
CA LYS A 154 -24.17 -6.40 -6.34
C LYS A 154 -22.79 -5.82 -6.11
N GLN A 155 -21.94 -5.81 -7.15
CA GLN A 155 -20.65 -5.16 -7.14
C GLN A 155 -20.82 -3.65 -6.86
N MET A 156 -20.09 -3.12 -5.90
CA MET A 156 -20.25 -1.74 -5.45
C MET A 156 -19.26 -0.78 -6.12
N TYR A 157 -18.20 -1.30 -6.74
CA TYR A 157 -17.15 -0.49 -7.36
C TYR A 157 -16.64 0.58 -6.39
N SER A 158 -16.35 0.14 -5.16
CA SER A 158 -15.85 1.05 -4.11
C SER A 158 -14.65 1.83 -4.61
N ALA A 159 -14.83 3.14 -4.72
CA ALA A 159 -13.86 4.03 -5.31
C ALA A 159 -13.23 4.93 -4.25
N TYR A 160 -11.91 5.16 -4.40
CA TYR A 160 -11.10 5.95 -3.49
C TYR A 160 -10.21 6.90 -4.29
N ALA A 161 -9.98 8.08 -3.75
CA ALA A 161 -8.97 8.99 -4.25
C ALA A 161 -8.18 9.59 -3.09
N GLU A 162 -6.91 9.85 -3.32
CA GLU A 162 -6.08 10.57 -2.36
C GLU A 162 -5.11 11.50 -3.07
N VAL A 163 -4.77 12.58 -2.38
CA VAL A 163 -3.74 13.53 -2.75
C VAL A 163 -2.76 13.64 -1.60
N GLY A 164 -1.49 13.66 -1.91
CA GLY A 164 -0.45 13.82 -0.92
C GLY A 164 0.67 14.76 -1.37
N TYR A 165 1.41 15.18 -0.36
CA TYR A 165 2.59 16.02 -0.48
C TYR A 165 3.72 15.36 0.28
N THR A 166 4.89 15.22 -0.35
CA THR A 166 6.08 14.67 0.31
C THR A 166 7.22 15.65 0.24
N HIS A 167 7.73 16.06 1.39
CA HIS A 167 8.91 16.92 1.51
C HIS A 167 10.10 16.12 2.03
N SER A 168 11.19 16.10 1.27
CA SER A 168 12.46 15.50 1.68
C SER A 168 13.37 16.58 2.27
N PHE A 169 13.69 16.46 3.55
CA PHE A 169 14.65 17.34 4.25
C PHE A 169 16.10 16.94 3.94
N SER A 170 16.31 15.67 3.67
CA SER A 170 17.59 15.07 3.27
C SER A 170 17.35 13.72 2.59
N ASP A 171 18.42 13.06 2.15
CA ASP A 171 18.32 11.73 1.51
C ASP A 171 17.63 10.67 2.39
N ASN A 172 17.68 10.84 3.71
CA ASN A 172 17.12 9.87 4.66
C ASN A 172 15.94 10.40 5.50
N ASN A 173 15.54 11.67 5.31
CA ASN A 173 14.51 12.27 6.14
C ASN A 173 13.42 12.89 5.28
N SER A 174 12.18 12.47 5.47
CA SER A 174 11.05 13.03 4.75
C SER A 174 9.79 13.10 5.62
N LEU A 175 8.91 14.03 5.27
CA LEU A 175 7.55 14.13 5.79
C LEU A 175 6.58 14.00 4.64
N SER A 176 5.66 13.05 4.75
CA SER A 176 4.56 12.86 3.80
C SER A 176 3.24 13.17 4.49
N LEU A 177 2.42 13.98 3.84
CA LEU A 177 1.07 14.31 4.26
C LEU A 177 0.11 13.84 3.18
N CYS A 178 -1.02 13.24 3.54
CA CYS A 178 -2.04 12.93 2.56
C CYS A 178 -3.46 13.09 3.11
N VAL A 179 -4.39 13.32 2.19
CA VAL A 179 -5.83 13.29 2.43
C VAL A 179 -6.46 12.37 1.41
N GLY A 180 -7.23 11.41 1.89
CA GLY A 180 -7.92 10.43 1.08
C GLY A 180 -9.41 10.35 1.40
N ALA A 181 -10.20 10.09 0.37
CA ALA A 181 -11.64 10.07 0.44
C ALA A 181 -12.24 8.87 -0.32
N SER A 182 -13.31 8.32 0.22
CA SER A 182 -14.26 7.51 -0.52
C SER A 182 -15.02 8.40 -1.52
N LEU A 183 -15.19 7.95 -2.77
CA LEU A 183 -15.87 8.73 -3.80
C LEU A 183 -17.34 8.34 -3.99
N ASN A 184 -17.74 7.17 -3.53
CA ASN A 184 -19.09 6.63 -3.64
C ASN A 184 -19.48 5.85 -2.38
N LYS A 185 -20.69 5.30 -2.35
CA LYS A 185 -21.07 4.31 -1.33
C LYS A 185 -20.15 3.10 -1.46
N SER A 186 -19.33 2.87 -0.45
CA SER A 186 -18.20 1.96 -0.54
C SER A 186 -17.94 1.25 0.80
N PHE A 187 -17.12 0.24 0.77
CA PHE A 187 -16.70 -0.43 2.00
C PHE A 187 -15.95 0.52 2.96
N TYR A 188 -15.32 1.58 2.45
CA TYR A 188 -14.66 2.61 3.30
C TYR A 188 -15.65 3.31 4.24
N THR A 189 -16.91 3.38 3.84
CA THR A 189 -18.03 3.98 4.58
C THR A 189 -19.09 2.94 4.96
N GLU A 190 -18.70 1.64 5.00
CA GLU A 190 -19.61 0.53 5.33
C GLU A 190 -20.86 0.53 4.44
N TYR A 191 -20.72 0.98 3.19
CA TYR A 191 -21.77 1.16 2.18
C TYR A 191 -22.91 2.11 2.58
N GLN A 192 -22.73 2.89 3.65
CA GLN A 192 -23.79 3.78 4.18
C GLN A 192 -23.76 5.17 3.55
N SER A 193 -22.58 5.68 3.21
CA SER A 193 -22.41 7.06 2.75
C SER A 193 -21.59 7.12 1.47
N GLY A 194 -21.79 8.19 0.68
CA GLY A 194 -21.06 8.49 -0.54
C GLY A 194 -19.68 9.10 -0.28
N PHE A 195 -19.48 10.35 -0.76
CA PHE A 195 -18.21 11.03 -0.55
C PHE A 195 -17.94 11.32 0.92
N ASN A 196 -16.81 10.84 1.41
CA ASN A 196 -16.33 11.11 2.77
C ASN A 196 -14.81 11.09 2.83
N VAL A 197 -14.23 12.02 3.58
CA VAL A 197 -12.82 11.92 3.96
C VAL A 197 -12.67 10.80 4.99
N VAL A 198 -11.89 9.79 4.63
CA VAL A 198 -11.68 8.58 5.44
C VAL A 198 -10.24 8.41 5.89
N ASN A 199 -9.32 9.21 5.34
CA ASN A 199 -7.89 9.14 5.65
C ASN A 199 -7.26 10.53 5.66
N ILE A 200 -6.71 10.94 6.78
CA ILE A 200 -5.77 12.06 6.88
C ILE A 200 -4.54 11.48 7.55
N ASN A 201 -3.39 11.53 6.87
CA ASN A 201 -2.18 10.88 7.34
C ASN A 201 -1.00 11.85 7.29
N ALA A 202 -0.22 11.85 8.36
CA ALA A 202 1.10 12.50 8.44
C ALA A 202 2.13 11.42 8.80
N LYS A 203 3.11 11.17 7.91
CA LYS A 203 4.15 10.17 8.12
C LYS A 203 5.53 10.78 7.99
N TYR A 204 6.32 10.66 9.05
CA TYR A 204 7.74 10.99 9.05
C TYR A 204 8.57 9.73 8.85
N SER A 205 9.55 9.80 7.96
CA SER A 205 10.45 8.69 7.65
C SER A 205 11.89 9.15 7.83
N THR A 206 12.70 8.25 8.39
CA THR A 206 14.14 8.45 8.62
C THR A 206 14.88 7.12 8.53
N ALA A 207 16.21 7.14 8.64
CA ALA A 207 17.00 5.92 8.76
C ALA A 207 18.04 6.08 9.89
N PHE A 208 18.06 5.12 10.80
CA PHE A 208 19.13 4.99 11.77
C PHE A 208 20.36 4.35 11.12
N LYS A 209 21.55 4.91 11.40
CA LYS A 209 22.83 4.42 10.86
C LYS A 209 23.62 3.71 11.95
N PHE A 210 23.96 2.44 11.69
CA PHE A 210 24.80 1.61 12.54
C PHE A 210 26.03 1.13 11.73
N GLY A 211 27.06 1.96 11.67
CA GLY A 211 28.19 1.72 10.77
C GLY A 211 27.76 1.74 9.29
N LYS A 212 27.88 0.59 8.61
CA LYS A 212 27.43 0.41 7.21
C LYS A 212 25.97 -0.01 7.09
N PHE A 213 25.34 -0.40 8.19
CA PHE A 213 23.95 -0.81 8.19
C PHE A 213 23.02 0.40 8.38
N HIS A 214 22.03 0.52 7.52
CA HIS A 214 20.98 1.54 7.64
C HIS A 214 19.65 0.83 7.92
N LEU A 215 18.97 1.26 8.97
CA LEU A 215 17.64 0.79 9.35
C LEU A 215 16.62 1.89 9.05
N PRO A 216 15.89 1.81 7.94
CA PRO A 216 14.80 2.73 7.67
C PRO A 216 13.67 2.51 8.68
N VAL A 217 13.14 3.62 9.20
CA VAL A 217 12.03 3.63 10.14
C VAL A 217 11.03 4.71 9.75
N SER A 218 9.78 4.51 10.10
CA SER A 218 8.78 5.58 9.97
C SER A 218 7.88 5.64 11.19
N ALA A 219 7.31 6.83 11.41
CA ALA A 219 6.26 7.06 12.39
C ALA A 219 5.11 7.80 11.69
N GLY A 220 3.88 7.35 11.90
CA GLY A 220 2.70 7.90 11.26
C GLY A 220 1.59 8.22 12.24
N TYR A 221 0.91 9.33 12.01
CA TYR A 221 -0.36 9.66 12.66
C TYR A 221 -1.46 9.65 11.61
N ILE A 222 -2.46 8.82 11.82
CA ILE A 222 -3.57 8.60 10.91
C ILE A 222 -4.87 8.98 11.61
N LEU A 223 -5.68 9.78 10.94
CA LEU A 223 -7.03 10.15 11.37
C LEU A 223 -8.03 9.66 10.32
N ASN A 224 -9.05 8.95 10.76
CA ASN A 224 -10.25 8.67 9.97
C ASN A 224 -11.40 9.54 10.47
N PRO A 225 -11.70 10.67 9.80
CA PRO A 225 -12.77 11.57 10.25
C PRO A 225 -14.15 10.93 10.22
N TYR A 226 -14.43 10.09 9.21
CA TYR A 226 -15.70 9.40 9.06
C TYR A 226 -16.00 8.46 10.24
N LYS A 227 -14.98 7.70 10.68
CA LYS A 227 -15.10 6.77 11.81
C LYS A 227 -14.81 7.43 13.17
N ASN A 228 -14.42 8.71 13.18
CA ASN A 228 -13.98 9.44 14.38
C ASN A 228 -12.89 8.68 15.15
N LYS A 229 -11.88 8.16 14.45
CA LYS A 229 -10.78 7.39 15.02
C LYS A 229 -9.44 7.96 14.60
N SER A 230 -8.47 7.87 15.50
CA SER A 230 -7.06 8.20 15.20
C SER A 230 -6.13 7.11 15.68
N PHE A 231 -4.99 6.99 15.00
CA PHE A 231 -4.01 5.95 15.24
C PHE A 231 -2.61 6.51 15.15
N PHE A 232 -1.69 5.92 15.90
CA PHE A 232 -0.26 6.14 15.78
C PHE A 232 0.40 4.82 15.38
N THR A 233 1.29 4.88 14.39
CA THR A 233 2.01 3.72 13.88
C THR A 233 3.51 3.97 13.84
N MET A 234 4.27 2.90 13.99
CA MET A 234 5.71 2.88 13.73
C MET A 234 6.04 1.66 12.88
N SER A 235 6.93 1.83 11.91
CA SER A 235 7.39 0.74 11.06
C SER A 235 8.91 0.68 10.96
N LEU A 236 9.43 -0.53 10.82
CA LEU A 236 10.82 -0.86 10.50
C LEU A 236 10.86 -1.56 9.15
N TYR A 237 11.85 -1.24 8.34
CA TYR A 237 11.98 -1.80 6.99
C TYR A 237 13.32 -2.49 6.82
N PHE A 238 13.27 -3.67 6.20
CA PHE A 238 14.43 -4.46 5.79
C PHE A 238 14.28 -4.80 4.31
N GLY A 239 15.37 -4.72 3.51
CA GLY A 239 15.26 -5.03 2.10
C GLY A 239 16.62 -5.24 1.42
N ILE A 240 16.57 -5.93 0.28
CA ILE A 240 17.71 -6.20 -0.62
C ILE A 240 17.29 -5.99 -2.07
#